data_b0cf59403454c3f75f8af566e79ec1de
#
_entry.id   b0cf59403454c3f75f8af566e79ec1de
#
_cell.length_a   1.000
_cell.length_b   1.000
_cell.length_c   1.000
_cell.angle_alpha   90.00
_cell.angle_beta   90.00
_cell.angle_gamma   90.00
#
_symmetry.space_group_name_H-M   'P 1'
#
loop_
_entity.id
_entity.type
_entity.pdbx_description
1 polymer ?
#
loop_
_entity_poly.entity_id
_entity_poly.type
_entity_poly.pdbx_seq_one_letter_code
_entity_poly.pdbx_strand_id
1 'polypeptide(L)'
;NLDKSYLFDLNNKGVNIASTLLIKKNKNTSLKELFSQTNWNEAIIKPTISGAAKNTFRINKDNCHKYEALFKDLISTENFLFQEFLTNILINGEISIIIINGNYTHAVRKIAKKGDFRVQDDHGGTVEIYTPKKNEIEFSLKCVEACPEMPMYARVDIVYDNEGEISLGEIELI
;
A
#
# COMPACT_ATOMS: atom_id res chain seq x y z
N ASN A 1 -2.30 11.65 8.57
CA ASN A 1 -1.33 11.27 7.52
C ASN A 1 -2.01 10.98 6.18
N LEU A 2 -2.49 12.04 5.50
CA LEU A 2 -3.21 11.88 4.23
C LEU A 2 -2.29 11.56 3.04
N ASP A 3 -1.06 12.08 3.05
CA ASP A 3 -0.08 11.88 1.98
C ASP A 3 0.78 10.63 2.26
N LYS A 4 0.63 9.60 1.43
CA LYS A 4 1.33 8.30 1.56
C LYS A 4 2.85 8.36 1.38
N SER A 5 3.42 9.55 1.12
CA SER A 5 4.88 9.72 1.13
C SER A 5 5.52 9.44 2.50
N TYR A 6 4.75 9.46 3.59
CA TYR A 6 5.21 9.02 4.92
C TYR A 6 5.75 7.58 4.93
N LEU A 7 5.34 6.74 3.99
CA LEU A 7 5.86 5.37 3.87
C LEU A 7 7.39 5.37 3.68
N PHE A 8 7.94 6.34 2.94
CA PHE A 8 9.38 6.45 2.75
C PHE A 8 10.10 6.82 4.06
N ASP A 9 9.48 7.67 4.88
CA ASP A 9 10.03 8.04 6.20
C ASP A 9 10.05 6.84 7.15
N LEU A 10 8.99 6.04 7.15
CA LEU A 10 8.91 4.80 7.92
C LEU A 10 9.91 3.75 7.40
N ASN A 11 10.06 3.64 6.08
CA ASN A 11 11.04 2.74 5.48
C ASN A 11 12.48 3.12 5.87
N ASN A 12 12.81 4.41 5.88
CA ASN A 12 14.11 4.91 6.35
C ASN A 12 14.38 4.59 7.83
N LYS A 13 13.33 4.33 8.62
CA LYS A 13 13.41 3.89 10.01
C LYS A 13 13.36 2.36 10.16
N GLY A 14 13.48 1.62 9.04
CA GLY A 14 13.54 0.16 9.01
C GLY A 14 12.21 -0.57 9.05
N VAL A 15 11.09 0.11 8.71
CA VAL A 15 9.80 -0.55 8.46
C VAL A 15 9.80 -1.06 7.01
N ASN A 16 9.53 -2.35 6.81
CA ASN A 16 9.38 -2.91 5.46
C ASN A 16 8.11 -2.36 4.80
N ILE A 17 8.24 -1.87 3.57
CA ILE A 17 7.13 -1.42 2.72
C ILE A 17 7.24 -2.09 1.35
N ALA A 18 6.15 -2.19 0.61
CA ALA A 18 6.22 -2.60 -0.79
C ALA A 18 7.20 -1.69 -1.56
N SER A 19 8.05 -2.28 -2.39
CA SER A 19 9.01 -1.53 -3.22
C SER A 19 8.28 -0.45 -4.02
N THR A 20 8.68 0.81 -3.86
CA THR A 20 7.90 1.97 -4.33
C THR A 20 8.80 3.06 -4.90
N LEU A 21 8.40 3.65 -6.03
CA LEU A 21 8.99 4.86 -6.60
C LEU A 21 8.02 6.03 -6.42
N LEU A 22 8.52 7.17 -5.92
CA LEU A 22 7.75 8.42 -5.88
C LEU A 22 7.88 9.16 -7.21
N ILE A 23 6.75 9.40 -7.85
CA ILE A 23 6.66 10.18 -9.08
C ILE A 23 6.13 11.56 -8.72
N LYS A 24 7.02 12.54 -8.75
CA LYS A 24 6.64 13.94 -8.46
C LYS A 24 5.76 14.48 -9.57
N LYS A 25 4.83 15.36 -9.21
CA LYS A 25 4.00 16.10 -10.14
C LYS A 25 4.83 16.71 -11.28
N ASN A 26 4.32 16.63 -12.51
CA ASN A 26 4.96 17.12 -13.73
C ASN A 26 6.32 16.46 -14.05
N LYS A 27 6.67 15.34 -13.42
CA LYS A 27 7.90 14.61 -13.80
C LYS A 27 7.78 14.12 -15.25
N ASN A 28 8.75 14.46 -16.06
CA ASN A 28 8.84 13.92 -17.43
C ASN A 28 9.34 12.47 -17.38
N THR A 29 8.42 11.52 -17.39
CA THR A 29 8.69 10.06 -17.39
C THR A 29 7.52 9.32 -18.02
N SER A 30 7.72 8.06 -18.37
CA SER A 30 6.71 7.16 -18.91
C SER A 30 6.60 5.89 -18.08
N LEU A 31 5.46 5.20 -18.14
CA LEU A 31 5.29 3.89 -17.48
C LEU A 31 6.30 2.87 -17.98
N LYS A 32 6.64 2.91 -19.28
CA LYS A 32 7.66 2.04 -19.86
C LYS A 32 9.04 2.29 -19.22
N GLU A 33 9.42 3.55 -19.02
CA GLU A 33 10.68 3.91 -18.34
C GLU A 33 10.66 3.45 -16.87
N LEU A 34 9.56 3.61 -16.15
CA LEU A 34 9.43 3.15 -14.77
C LEU A 34 9.59 1.63 -14.67
N PHE A 35 8.95 0.86 -15.55
CA PHE A 35 9.16 -0.58 -15.61
C PHE A 35 10.58 -0.99 -16.03
N SER A 36 11.28 -0.17 -16.79
CA SER A 36 12.68 -0.46 -17.15
C SER A 36 13.66 -0.22 -16.01
N GLN A 37 13.30 0.63 -15.05
CA GLN A 37 14.08 0.93 -13.83
C GLN A 37 13.89 -0.10 -12.73
N THR A 38 12.89 -0.97 -12.87
CA THR A 38 12.55 -2.00 -11.89
C THR A 38 12.53 -3.38 -12.54
N ASN A 39 12.68 -4.42 -11.72
CA ASN A 39 12.53 -5.80 -12.19
C ASN A 39 11.08 -6.32 -12.07
N TRP A 40 10.12 -5.43 -11.76
CA TRP A 40 8.73 -5.82 -11.52
C TRP A 40 8.02 -6.17 -12.83
N ASN A 41 7.17 -7.20 -12.78
CA ASN A 41 6.31 -7.56 -13.90
C ASN A 41 4.98 -6.80 -13.85
N GLU A 42 4.53 -6.47 -12.63
CA GLU A 42 3.27 -5.77 -12.36
C GLU A 42 3.49 -4.68 -11.32
N ALA A 43 2.73 -3.61 -11.44
CA ALA A 43 2.78 -2.48 -10.52
C ALA A 43 1.39 -1.89 -10.28
N ILE A 44 1.27 -1.19 -9.15
CA ILE A 44 0.17 -0.29 -8.85
C ILE A 44 0.62 1.14 -9.10
N ILE A 45 -0.18 1.91 -9.83
CA ILE A 45 -0.10 3.37 -9.85
C ILE A 45 -1.24 3.93 -9.01
N LYS A 46 -0.91 4.80 -8.05
CA LYS A 46 -1.89 5.43 -7.16
C LYS A 46 -1.42 6.82 -6.74
N PRO A 47 -2.33 7.79 -6.51
CA PRO A 47 -1.95 9.09 -5.97
C PRO A 47 -1.34 8.95 -4.57
N THR A 48 -0.46 9.89 -4.20
CA THR A 48 0.04 9.94 -2.80
C THR A 48 -1.07 10.31 -1.83
N ILE A 49 -2.05 11.11 -2.26
CA ILE A 49 -3.22 11.50 -1.46
C ILE A 49 -4.47 10.89 -2.08
N SER A 50 -4.99 9.82 -1.49
CA SER A 50 -6.24 9.19 -1.94
C SER A 50 -6.87 8.34 -0.83
N GLY A 51 -8.21 8.18 -0.92
CA GLY A 51 -8.99 7.23 -0.15
C GLY A 51 -9.76 6.29 -1.09
N ALA A 52 -10.26 5.15 -0.56
CA ALA A 52 -11.09 4.18 -1.26
C ALA A 52 -10.55 3.74 -2.65
N ALA A 53 -9.23 3.60 -2.78
CA ALA A 53 -8.53 3.22 -4.01
C ALA A 53 -8.85 4.11 -5.25
N LYS A 54 -9.25 5.37 -5.03
CA LYS A 54 -9.50 6.32 -6.12
C LYS A 54 -8.23 6.52 -6.96
N ASN A 55 -8.37 6.49 -8.29
CA ASN A 55 -7.26 6.61 -9.25
C ASN A 55 -6.13 5.58 -9.03
N THR A 56 -6.50 4.37 -8.56
CA THR A 56 -5.56 3.26 -8.32
C THR A 56 -5.71 2.23 -9.44
N PHE A 57 -4.63 1.94 -10.14
CA PHE A 57 -4.63 1.04 -11.30
C PHE A 57 -3.54 -0.01 -11.15
N ARG A 58 -3.90 -1.28 -11.40
CA ARG A 58 -2.95 -2.37 -11.57
C ARG A 58 -2.57 -2.47 -13.05
N ILE A 59 -1.29 -2.40 -13.32
CA ILE A 59 -0.72 -2.43 -14.66
C ILE A 59 0.43 -3.42 -14.73
N ASN A 60 0.74 -3.90 -15.92
CA ASN A 60 1.91 -4.74 -16.17
C ASN A 60 2.72 -4.23 -17.37
N LYS A 61 3.89 -4.82 -17.61
CA LYS A 61 4.78 -4.44 -18.72
C LYS A 61 4.08 -4.48 -20.07
N ASP A 62 3.19 -5.46 -20.31
CA ASP A 62 2.55 -5.66 -21.61
C ASP A 62 1.43 -4.65 -21.87
N ASN A 63 0.69 -4.25 -20.82
CA ASN A 63 -0.47 -3.37 -20.95
C ASN A 63 -0.21 -1.91 -20.58
N CYS A 64 0.95 -1.57 -20.04
CA CYS A 64 1.26 -0.21 -19.55
C CYS A 64 1.08 0.87 -20.65
N HIS A 65 1.32 0.52 -21.92
CA HIS A 65 1.14 1.45 -23.04
C HIS A 65 -0.32 1.98 -23.16
N LYS A 66 -1.32 1.21 -22.69
CA LYS A 66 -2.73 1.62 -22.70
C LYS A 66 -3.03 2.71 -21.64
N TYR A 67 -2.17 2.82 -20.62
CA TYR A 67 -2.34 3.74 -19.50
C TYR A 67 -1.45 4.98 -19.61
N GLU A 68 -0.59 5.11 -20.63
CA GLU A 68 0.38 6.22 -20.75
C GLU A 68 -0.30 7.58 -20.82
N ALA A 69 -1.36 7.73 -21.61
CA ALA A 69 -2.09 8.99 -21.72
C ALA A 69 -2.72 9.38 -20.38
N LEU A 70 -3.43 8.44 -19.77
CA LEU A 70 -4.05 8.63 -18.45
C LEU A 70 -2.99 8.94 -17.38
N PHE A 71 -1.87 8.22 -17.38
CA PHE A 71 -0.79 8.45 -16.42
C PHE A 71 -0.21 9.86 -16.55
N LYS A 72 0.03 10.34 -17.76
CA LYS A 72 0.50 11.72 -18.00
C LYS A 72 -0.47 12.77 -17.48
N ASP A 73 -1.76 12.59 -17.72
CA ASP A 73 -2.79 13.48 -17.22
C ASP A 73 -2.80 13.49 -15.67
N LEU A 74 -2.76 12.33 -15.05
CA LEU A 74 -2.78 12.17 -13.60
C LEU A 74 -1.57 12.82 -12.92
N ILE A 75 -0.35 12.55 -13.39
CA ILE A 75 0.88 13.15 -12.82
C ILE A 75 1.01 14.64 -13.09
N SER A 76 0.22 15.21 -14.02
CA SER A 76 0.15 16.65 -14.20
C SER A 76 -0.56 17.37 -13.05
N THR A 77 -1.38 16.66 -12.29
CA THR A 77 -2.21 17.22 -11.21
C THR A 77 -1.62 17.04 -9.83
N GLU A 78 -1.00 15.89 -9.55
CA GLU A 78 -0.50 15.53 -8.21
C GLU A 78 0.66 14.54 -8.26
N ASN A 79 1.23 14.21 -7.09
CA ASN A 79 2.26 13.19 -6.95
C ASN A 79 1.62 11.79 -6.99
N PHE A 80 2.36 10.82 -7.55
CA PHE A 80 1.94 9.43 -7.63
C PHE A 80 2.98 8.49 -7.05
N LEU A 81 2.52 7.33 -6.61
CA LEU A 81 3.34 6.17 -6.28
C LEU A 81 3.27 5.18 -7.44
N PHE A 82 4.42 4.71 -7.87
CA PHE A 82 4.58 3.52 -8.71
C PHE A 82 5.14 2.44 -7.81
N GLN A 83 4.32 1.45 -7.47
CA GLN A 83 4.60 0.47 -6.42
C GLN A 83 4.50 -0.94 -6.97
N GLU A 84 5.41 -1.82 -6.57
CA GLU A 84 5.35 -3.22 -6.91
C GLU A 84 4.00 -3.83 -6.51
N PHE A 85 3.39 -4.60 -7.41
CA PHE A 85 2.17 -5.31 -7.08
C PHE A 85 2.48 -6.52 -6.20
N LEU A 86 1.95 -6.52 -4.99
CA LEU A 86 2.11 -7.63 -4.06
C LEU A 86 1.06 -8.70 -4.34
N THR A 87 1.46 -9.77 -5.04
CA THR A 87 0.55 -10.86 -5.47
C THR A 87 -0.11 -11.57 -4.30
N ASN A 88 0.54 -11.58 -3.14
CA ASN A 88 0.03 -12.19 -1.92
C ASN A 88 -1.28 -11.56 -1.41
N ILE A 89 -1.61 -10.31 -1.81
CA ILE A 89 -2.90 -9.69 -1.47
C ILE A 89 -4.10 -10.48 -2.04
N LEU A 90 -3.90 -11.13 -3.19
CA LEU A 90 -4.95 -11.95 -3.84
C LEU A 90 -5.22 -13.26 -3.11
N ILE A 91 -4.25 -13.74 -2.31
CA ILE A 91 -4.30 -15.04 -1.62
C ILE A 91 -4.63 -14.83 -0.15
N ASN A 92 -3.88 -13.94 0.51
CA ASN A 92 -3.92 -13.73 1.95
C ASN A 92 -4.77 -12.53 2.36
N GLY A 93 -5.14 -11.66 1.40
CA GLY A 93 -5.82 -10.39 1.69
C GLY A 93 -4.90 -9.37 2.36
N GLU A 94 -5.50 -8.35 2.93
CA GLU A 94 -4.87 -7.31 3.74
C GLU A 94 -5.31 -7.50 5.20
N ILE A 95 -4.38 -7.46 6.13
CA ILE A 95 -4.66 -7.58 7.57
C ILE A 95 -4.60 -6.18 8.17
N SER A 96 -5.69 -5.74 8.77
CA SER A 96 -5.78 -4.49 9.51
C SER A 96 -5.64 -4.77 11.00
N ILE A 97 -4.56 -4.31 11.61
CA ILE A 97 -4.27 -4.47 13.04
C ILE A 97 -4.56 -3.15 13.75
N ILE A 98 -5.41 -3.22 14.78
CA ILE A 98 -5.81 -2.04 15.55
C ILE A 98 -4.98 -1.95 16.82
N ILE A 99 -4.36 -0.79 16.99
CA ILE A 99 -3.50 -0.44 18.13
C ILE A 99 -4.08 0.79 18.80
N ILE A 100 -4.31 0.71 20.11
CA ILE A 100 -4.83 1.82 20.94
C ILE A 100 -3.85 2.06 22.08
N ASN A 101 -3.39 3.29 22.22
CA ASN A 101 -2.38 3.67 23.23
C ASN A 101 -1.17 2.72 23.25
N GLY A 102 -0.66 2.36 22.06
CA GLY A 102 0.49 1.47 21.91
C GLY A 102 0.21 -0.01 22.21
N ASN A 103 -1.05 -0.42 22.40
CA ASN A 103 -1.42 -1.80 22.68
C ASN A 103 -2.28 -2.39 21.56
N TYR A 104 -1.95 -3.61 21.12
CA TYR A 104 -2.80 -4.39 20.23
C TYR A 104 -4.17 -4.65 20.88
N THR A 105 -5.24 -4.48 20.13
CA THR A 105 -6.61 -4.75 20.59
C THR A 105 -7.30 -5.84 19.80
N HIS A 106 -7.39 -5.70 18.49
CA HIS A 106 -8.03 -6.67 17.59
C HIS A 106 -7.52 -6.51 16.17
N ALA A 107 -7.85 -7.45 15.31
CA ALA A 107 -7.54 -7.38 13.89
C ALA A 107 -8.68 -7.92 13.04
N VAL A 108 -8.72 -7.43 11.81
CA VAL A 108 -9.59 -7.94 10.75
C VAL A 108 -8.76 -8.26 9.51
N ARG A 109 -9.25 -9.19 8.70
CA ARG A 109 -8.68 -9.48 7.38
C ARG A 109 -9.68 -9.05 6.31
N LYS A 110 -9.19 -8.26 5.35
CA LYS A 110 -9.94 -7.80 4.19
C LYS A 110 -9.54 -8.65 2.99
N ILE A 111 -10.50 -9.24 2.30
CA ILE A 111 -10.29 -10.12 1.16
C ILE A 111 -10.95 -9.49 -0.06
N ALA A 112 -10.18 -9.33 -1.14
CA ALA A 112 -10.71 -8.79 -2.38
C ALA A 112 -11.74 -9.72 -3.02
N LYS A 113 -12.72 -9.16 -3.72
CA LYS A 113 -13.64 -9.91 -4.56
C LYS A 113 -12.85 -10.67 -5.63
N LYS A 114 -13.29 -11.88 -5.96
CA LYS A 114 -12.68 -12.67 -7.03
C LYS A 114 -12.56 -11.88 -8.34
N GLY A 115 -11.34 -11.74 -8.82
CA GLY A 115 -11.01 -10.97 -10.04
C GLY A 115 -10.68 -9.48 -9.79
N ASP A 116 -10.72 -9.03 -8.55
CA ASP A 116 -10.23 -7.70 -8.13
C ASP A 116 -9.01 -7.86 -7.17
N PHE A 117 -8.26 -6.80 -6.99
CA PHE A 117 -7.17 -6.70 -6.00
C PHE A 117 -7.49 -5.71 -4.88
N ARG A 118 -8.52 -4.90 -5.06
CA ARG A 118 -8.97 -3.92 -4.07
C ARG A 118 -9.78 -4.63 -3.00
N VAL A 119 -9.33 -4.51 -1.77
CA VAL A 119 -9.90 -5.24 -0.63
C VAL A 119 -11.03 -4.50 0.08
N GLN A 120 -11.27 -3.23 -0.31
CA GLN A 120 -12.29 -2.39 0.29
C GLN A 120 -13.71 -2.94 -0.03
N ASP A 121 -14.63 -2.79 0.92
CA ASP A 121 -16.03 -3.21 0.80
C ASP A 121 -16.77 -2.48 -0.34
N ASP A 122 -16.47 -1.22 -0.60
CA ASP A 122 -16.97 -0.45 -1.75
C ASP A 122 -16.70 -1.14 -3.10
N HIS A 123 -15.69 -2.00 -3.16
CA HIS A 123 -15.34 -2.81 -4.34
C HIS A 123 -15.81 -4.27 -4.22
N GLY A 124 -16.65 -4.57 -3.21
CA GLY A 124 -17.21 -5.90 -2.97
C GLY A 124 -16.23 -6.85 -2.27
N GLY A 125 -15.23 -6.31 -1.60
CA GLY A 125 -14.39 -7.07 -0.68
C GLY A 125 -15.19 -7.54 0.54
N THR A 126 -14.65 -8.51 1.25
CA THR A 126 -15.22 -9.03 2.51
C THR A 126 -14.27 -8.76 3.66
N VAL A 127 -14.85 -8.57 4.85
CA VAL A 127 -14.10 -8.34 6.09
C VAL A 127 -14.44 -9.46 7.06
N GLU A 128 -13.43 -10.09 7.64
CA GLU A 128 -13.59 -11.14 8.65
C GLU A 128 -12.72 -10.87 9.88
N ILE A 129 -13.15 -11.35 11.04
CA ILE A 129 -12.34 -11.30 12.25
C ILE A 129 -11.06 -12.14 12.02
N TYR A 130 -9.92 -11.60 12.40
CA TYR A 130 -8.63 -12.25 12.23
C TYR A 130 -7.87 -12.34 13.56
N THR A 131 -7.24 -13.48 13.81
CA THR A 131 -6.32 -13.67 14.94
C THR A 131 -4.90 -13.56 14.41
N PRO A 132 -4.21 -12.43 14.61
CA PRO A 132 -2.89 -12.22 14.05
C PRO A 132 -1.83 -13.07 14.74
N LYS A 133 -0.80 -13.43 13.99
CA LYS A 133 0.40 -14.08 14.49
C LYS A 133 1.21 -13.08 15.34
N LYS A 134 2.06 -13.61 16.21
CA LYS A 134 2.91 -12.78 17.08
C LYS A 134 3.79 -11.79 16.29
N ASN A 135 4.42 -12.25 15.22
CA ASN A 135 5.26 -11.41 14.37
C ASN A 135 4.49 -10.31 13.61
N GLU A 136 3.21 -10.53 13.29
CA GLU A 136 2.35 -9.51 12.67
C GLU A 136 2.02 -8.39 13.66
N ILE A 137 1.76 -8.75 14.93
CA ILE A 137 1.56 -7.77 16.02
C ILE A 137 2.85 -6.99 16.27
N GLU A 138 3.99 -7.68 16.42
CA GLU A 138 5.30 -7.07 16.67
C GLU A 138 5.70 -6.11 15.54
N PHE A 139 5.48 -6.51 14.28
CA PHE A 139 5.70 -5.64 13.13
C PHE A 139 4.82 -4.38 13.17
N SER A 140 3.53 -4.53 13.50
CA SER A 140 2.59 -3.41 13.56
C SER A 140 2.91 -2.45 14.70
N LEU A 141 3.35 -2.94 15.85
CA LEU A 141 3.85 -2.11 16.95
C LEU A 141 5.11 -1.33 16.52
N LYS A 142 6.05 -1.99 15.84
CA LYS A 142 7.23 -1.32 15.26
C LYS A 142 6.84 -0.20 14.29
N CYS A 143 5.80 -0.39 13.48
CA CYS A 143 5.31 0.68 12.58
C CYS A 143 4.81 1.89 13.37
N VAL A 144 4.07 1.67 14.44
CA VAL A 144 3.56 2.73 15.33
C VAL A 144 4.70 3.44 16.07
N GLU A 145 5.68 2.72 16.60
CA GLU A 145 6.87 3.26 17.26
C GLU A 145 7.74 4.12 16.32
N ALA A 146 7.75 3.79 15.02
CA ALA A 146 8.47 4.54 14.00
C ALA A 146 7.77 5.87 13.63
N CYS A 147 6.52 6.09 14.04
CA CYS A 147 5.81 7.35 13.83
C CYS A 147 6.50 8.51 14.58
N PRO A 148 6.33 9.76 14.12
CA PRO A 148 6.94 10.93 14.81
C PRO A 148 6.45 11.10 16.25
N GLU A 149 5.19 10.78 16.51
CA GLU A 149 4.53 10.81 17.81
C GLU A 149 3.72 9.52 18.01
N MET A 150 3.61 9.07 19.28
CA MET A 150 2.80 7.92 19.61
C MET A 150 1.31 8.26 19.43
N PRO A 151 0.60 7.62 18.49
CA PRO A 151 -0.81 7.91 18.26
C PRO A 151 -1.69 7.28 19.36
N MET A 152 -2.82 7.90 19.65
CA MET A 152 -3.84 7.32 20.53
C MET A 152 -4.54 6.13 19.85
N TYR A 153 -4.70 6.20 18.54
CA TYR A 153 -5.26 5.15 17.69
C TYR A 153 -4.41 4.98 16.44
N ALA A 154 -4.15 3.74 16.06
CA ALA A 154 -3.58 3.38 14.78
C ALA A 154 -4.29 2.17 14.18
N ARG A 155 -4.63 2.24 12.89
CA ARG A 155 -4.91 1.07 12.05
C ARG A 155 -3.70 0.83 11.18
N VAL A 156 -3.06 -0.30 11.37
CA VAL A 156 -1.88 -0.73 10.60
C VAL A 156 -2.34 -1.78 9.60
N ASP A 157 -2.36 -1.42 8.32
CA ASP A 157 -2.74 -2.33 7.24
C ASP A 157 -1.47 -2.99 6.69
N ILE A 158 -1.35 -4.30 6.87
CA ILE A 158 -0.20 -5.09 6.46
C ILE A 158 -0.56 -6.09 5.37
N VAL A 159 0.39 -6.36 4.49
CA VAL A 159 0.32 -7.36 3.42
C VAL A 159 1.63 -8.13 3.40
N TYR A 160 1.61 -9.39 3.03
CA TYR A 160 2.84 -10.13 2.74
C TYR A 160 3.39 -9.72 1.37
N ASP A 161 4.67 -9.37 1.30
CA ASP A 161 5.33 -9.05 0.03
C ASP A 161 5.58 -10.30 -0.84
N ASN A 162 6.19 -10.12 -1.99
CA ASN A 162 6.41 -11.22 -2.93
C ASN A 162 7.49 -12.20 -2.46
N GLU A 163 8.31 -11.84 -1.48
CA GLU A 163 9.30 -12.66 -0.79
C GLU A 163 8.69 -13.40 0.42
N GLY A 164 7.46 -13.04 0.81
CA GLY A 164 6.76 -13.63 1.95
C GLY A 164 7.02 -12.92 3.29
N GLU A 165 7.66 -11.75 3.26
CA GLU A 165 7.89 -10.93 4.43
C GLU A 165 6.70 -9.98 4.68
N ILE A 166 6.50 -9.57 5.94
CA ILE A 166 5.43 -8.63 6.29
C ILE A 166 5.82 -7.22 5.81
N SER A 167 4.90 -6.59 5.10
CA SER A 167 5.07 -5.26 4.51
C SER A 167 3.93 -4.35 4.94
N LEU A 168 4.25 -3.09 5.28
CA LEU A 168 3.26 -2.06 5.58
C LEU A 168 2.62 -1.56 4.27
N GLY A 169 1.31 -1.71 4.15
CA GLY A 169 0.50 -1.16 3.06
C GLY A 169 0.06 0.27 3.33
N GLU A 170 -0.48 0.49 4.52
CA GLU A 170 -0.98 1.80 4.99
C GLU A 170 -0.98 1.85 6.51
N ILE A 171 -0.88 3.06 7.08
CA ILE A 171 -1.14 3.31 8.50
C ILE A 171 -2.07 4.53 8.62
N GLU A 172 -3.18 4.38 9.30
CA GLU A 172 -4.10 5.48 9.65
C GLU A 172 -3.97 5.80 11.13
N LEU A 173 -3.81 7.08 11.44
CA LEU A 173 -3.51 7.58 12.79
C LEU A 173 -4.54 8.62 13.23
N ILE A 174 -4.88 8.58 14.53
CA ILE A 174 -5.65 9.61 15.26
C ILE A 174 -4.94 9.92 16.58
#